data_0730b0ecb92da8e0e1099d89595f8d0d
#
_entry.id   0730b0ecb92da8e0e1099d89595f8d0d
#
_cell.length_a   1.000
_cell.length_b   1.000
_cell.length_c   1.000
_cell.angle_alpha   90.00
_cell.angle_beta   90.00
_cell.angle_gamma   90.00
#
_symmetry.space_group_name_H-M   'P 1'
#
loop_
_entity.id
_entity.type
_entity.pdbx_description
1 polymer ?
#
loop_
_entity_poly.entity_id
_entity_poly.type
_entity_poly.pdbx_seq_one_letter_code
_entity_poly.pdbx_strand_id
1 'polypeptide(L)'
;MKKLLFLVALATLGISKSTYAQDVKFGVKTGLNLANITGASDVDTNNLIGFHIGAISEISVSDKFSVQPELLYTRQGSEIGNAFKIKLDYLAIPIMAKYYVMPKLSLELGPQVSFLVSDKIEFEGAGIPDAETDAASTDFGLNVGAGYKLDSGIFMQARYNFGISTISENPDLKNSVLQLSLGYQF
;
A
#
# COMPACT_ATOMS: atom_id res chain seq x y z
N MET A 1 -10.67 17.15 13.85
CA MET A 1 -12.09 16.72 13.93
C MET A 1 -12.87 16.98 12.63
N LYS A 2 -12.79 18.17 11.98
CA LYS A 2 -13.52 18.46 10.73
C LYS A 2 -13.06 17.60 9.52
N LYS A 3 -11.77 17.23 9.45
CA LYS A 3 -11.21 16.38 8.36
C LYS A 3 -11.66 14.92 8.46
N LEU A 4 -11.90 14.42 9.67
CA LEU A 4 -12.41 13.06 9.90
C LEU A 4 -13.89 12.93 9.49
N LEU A 5 -14.69 13.98 9.74
CA LEU A 5 -16.09 14.06 9.31
C LEU A 5 -16.23 14.10 7.79
N PHE A 6 -15.27 14.66 7.06
CA PHE A 6 -15.28 14.70 5.60
C PHE A 6 -15.01 13.30 4.99
N LEU A 7 -14.13 12.52 5.62
CA LEU A 7 -13.86 11.13 5.21
C LEU A 7 -15.07 10.20 5.46
N VAL A 8 -15.76 10.39 6.59
CA VAL A 8 -16.98 9.63 6.91
C VAL A 8 -18.13 10.04 5.96
N ALA A 9 -18.25 11.33 5.62
CA ALA A 9 -19.26 11.81 4.66
C ALA A 9 -19.01 11.29 3.23
N LEU A 10 -17.75 11.14 2.81
CA LEU A 10 -17.41 10.56 1.50
C LEU A 10 -17.74 9.06 1.44
N ALA A 11 -17.60 8.34 2.55
CA ALA A 11 -17.97 6.93 2.65
C ALA A 11 -19.50 6.71 2.61
N THR A 12 -20.30 7.68 3.07
CA THR A 12 -21.76 7.59 3.09
C THR A 12 -22.43 8.01 1.78
N LEU A 13 -21.77 8.80 0.93
CA LEU A 13 -22.31 9.22 -0.38
C LEU A 13 -22.32 8.09 -1.42
N GLY A 14 -21.62 6.97 -1.19
CA GLY A 14 -21.59 5.79 -2.07
C GLY A 14 -22.82 4.88 -1.98
N ILE A 15 -23.79 5.13 -1.06
CA ILE A 15 -24.95 4.24 -0.81
C ILE A 15 -26.22 4.78 -1.51
N SER A 16 -26.08 5.51 -2.58
CA SER A 16 -27.23 5.83 -3.43
C SER A 16 -27.60 4.61 -4.26
N LYS A 17 -28.79 4.06 -4.04
CA LYS A 17 -29.38 2.92 -4.75
C LYS A 17 -29.42 3.20 -6.26
N SER A 18 -28.37 2.84 -6.97
CA SER A 18 -28.44 2.66 -8.42
C SER A 18 -28.94 1.25 -8.69
N THR A 19 -29.97 1.12 -9.47
CA THR A 19 -30.75 -0.10 -9.82
C THR A 19 -29.98 -1.08 -10.73
N TYR A 20 -28.68 -0.98 -10.82
CA TYR A 20 -27.77 -2.01 -11.30
C TYR A 20 -27.11 -2.60 -10.06
N ALA A 21 -27.38 -3.88 -9.78
CA ALA A 21 -26.75 -4.60 -8.68
C ALA A 21 -25.22 -4.64 -8.87
N GLN A 22 -24.53 -3.60 -8.41
CA GLN A 22 -23.07 -3.65 -8.29
C GLN A 22 -22.76 -4.69 -7.23
N ASP A 23 -22.11 -5.78 -7.64
CA ASP A 23 -21.64 -6.79 -6.70
C ASP A 23 -20.46 -6.19 -5.94
N VAL A 24 -20.69 -5.89 -4.67
CA VAL A 24 -19.66 -5.34 -3.76
C VAL A 24 -19.23 -6.44 -2.82
N LYS A 25 -17.97 -6.82 -2.89
CA LYS A 25 -17.35 -7.84 -2.05
C LYS A 25 -16.36 -7.18 -1.11
N PHE A 26 -16.45 -7.52 0.16
CA PHE A 26 -15.49 -7.10 1.16
C PHE A 26 -14.46 -8.20 1.40
N GLY A 27 -13.30 -7.82 1.91
CA GLY A 27 -12.25 -8.77 2.22
C GLY A 27 -11.17 -8.17 3.11
N VAL A 28 -10.27 -9.04 3.49
CA VAL A 28 -9.08 -8.68 4.25
C VAL A 28 -7.85 -9.24 3.55
N LYS A 29 -6.73 -8.55 3.65
CA LYS A 29 -5.46 -9.06 3.15
C LYS A 29 -4.31 -8.74 4.09
N THR A 30 -3.28 -9.57 4.01
CA THR A 30 -1.99 -9.39 4.68
C THR A 30 -0.88 -9.85 3.75
N GLY A 31 0.33 -9.46 4.01
CA GLY A 31 1.45 -9.90 3.21
C GLY A 31 2.78 -9.29 3.60
N LEU A 32 3.78 -9.58 2.77
CA LEU A 32 5.14 -9.10 2.95
C LEU A 32 5.43 -7.97 1.97
N ASN A 33 6.25 -7.03 2.42
CA ASN A 33 6.82 -5.95 1.64
C ASN A 33 8.32 -6.17 1.51
N LEU A 34 8.84 -6.10 0.30
CA LEU A 34 10.25 -5.87 0.04
C LEU A 34 10.37 -4.40 -0.34
N ALA A 35 10.71 -3.58 0.66
CA ALA A 35 10.74 -2.13 0.54
C ALA A 35 12.17 -1.63 0.37
N ASN A 36 12.34 -0.61 -0.45
CA ASN A 36 13.59 0.10 -0.62
C ASN A 36 13.31 1.60 -0.77
N ILE A 37 14.31 2.42 -0.46
CA ILE A 37 14.30 3.86 -0.71
C ILE A 37 15.25 4.12 -1.86
N THR A 38 14.76 4.73 -2.93
CA THR A 38 15.51 5.04 -4.14
C THR A 38 15.78 6.55 -4.23
N GLY A 39 16.82 6.95 -5.00
CA GLY A 39 17.18 8.36 -5.22
C GLY A 39 18.51 8.79 -4.57
N ALA A 40 19.05 8.03 -3.63
CA ALA A 40 20.39 8.28 -3.07
C ALA A 40 21.44 7.57 -3.94
N SER A 41 22.06 8.28 -4.86
CA SER A 41 23.03 7.70 -5.82
C SER A 41 24.32 7.16 -5.21
N ASP A 42 24.66 7.55 -3.97
CA ASP A 42 25.92 7.22 -3.31
C ASP A 42 25.76 6.41 -2.01
N VAL A 43 24.56 5.90 -1.74
CA VAL A 43 24.28 5.10 -0.53
C VAL A 43 23.83 3.71 -0.94
N ASP A 44 24.58 2.67 -0.51
CA ASP A 44 24.15 1.28 -0.64
C ASP A 44 22.94 1.02 0.25
N THR A 45 21.76 1.05 -0.34
CA THR A 45 20.50 0.71 0.31
C THR A 45 20.11 -0.73 0.01
N ASN A 46 19.78 -1.48 1.06
CA ASN A 46 19.26 -2.84 0.95
C ASN A 46 17.75 -2.87 1.17
N ASN A 47 17.11 -3.91 0.69
CA ASN A 47 15.67 -4.09 0.88
C ASN A 47 15.36 -4.37 2.35
N LEU A 48 14.45 -3.60 2.92
CA LEU A 48 13.83 -3.89 4.21
C LEU A 48 12.65 -4.83 4.02
N ILE A 49 12.62 -5.91 4.79
CA ILE A 49 11.44 -6.78 4.84
C ILE A 49 10.43 -6.16 5.82
N GLY A 50 9.32 -5.70 5.28
CA GLY A 50 8.17 -5.20 6.01
C GLY A 50 6.95 -6.09 5.85
N PHE A 51 5.81 -5.62 6.34
CA PHE A 51 4.53 -6.29 6.20
C PHE A 51 3.42 -5.29 5.92
N HIS A 52 2.28 -5.80 5.45
CA HIS A 52 1.05 -5.02 5.38
C HIS A 52 -0.15 -5.85 5.81
N ILE A 53 -1.17 -5.19 6.32
CA ILE A 53 -2.46 -5.78 6.70
C ILE A 53 -3.55 -4.74 6.50
N GLY A 54 -4.73 -5.17 6.05
CA GLY A 54 -5.86 -4.25 5.94
C GLY A 54 -7.10 -4.84 5.30
N ALA A 55 -8.05 -3.94 5.07
CA ALA A 55 -9.35 -4.24 4.47
C ALA A 55 -9.39 -3.80 3.00
N ILE A 56 -10.16 -4.52 2.23
CA ILE A 56 -10.45 -4.22 0.83
C ILE A 56 -11.95 -4.24 0.57
N SER A 57 -12.37 -3.48 -0.43
CA SER A 57 -13.73 -3.58 -0.99
C SER A 57 -13.60 -3.63 -2.50
N GLU A 58 -14.07 -4.70 -3.13
CA GLU A 58 -14.08 -4.82 -4.58
C GLU A 58 -15.48 -4.53 -5.11
N ILE A 59 -15.59 -3.56 -5.99
CA ILE A 59 -16.83 -3.09 -6.61
C ILE A 59 -16.77 -3.51 -8.09
N SER A 60 -17.60 -4.48 -8.48
CA SER A 60 -17.68 -4.92 -9.87
C SER A 60 -18.41 -3.87 -10.71
N VAL A 61 -17.73 -3.34 -11.73
CA VAL A 61 -18.28 -2.35 -12.66
C VAL A 61 -18.80 -3.04 -13.93
N SER A 62 -18.12 -4.12 -14.33
CA SER A 62 -18.53 -4.99 -15.44
C SER A 62 -17.94 -6.39 -15.23
N ASP A 63 -18.27 -7.34 -16.12
CA ASP A 63 -17.76 -8.73 -16.05
C ASP A 63 -16.23 -8.81 -16.04
N LYS A 64 -15.54 -7.80 -16.57
CA LYS A 64 -14.08 -7.78 -16.68
C LYS A 64 -13.40 -6.63 -15.93
N PHE A 65 -14.17 -5.74 -15.31
CA PHE A 65 -13.60 -4.57 -14.69
C PHE A 65 -14.18 -4.33 -13.29
N SER A 66 -13.30 -4.15 -12.33
CA SER A 66 -13.64 -3.80 -10.94
C SER A 66 -12.79 -2.63 -10.46
N VAL A 67 -13.31 -1.90 -9.47
CA VAL A 67 -12.57 -0.91 -8.69
C VAL A 67 -12.44 -1.43 -7.26
N GLN A 68 -11.22 -1.40 -6.72
CA GLN A 68 -10.93 -1.92 -5.38
C GLN A 68 -10.26 -0.85 -4.52
N PRO A 69 -11.04 -0.05 -3.77
CA PRO A 69 -10.50 0.75 -2.68
C PRO A 69 -10.02 -0.15 -1.53
N GLU A 70 -8.92 0.26 -0.90
CA GLU A 70 -8.28 -0.46 0.18
C GLU A 70 -7.90 0.48 1.33
N LEU A 71 -7.79 -0.06 2.53
CA LEU A 71 -7.23 0.61 3.69
C LEU A 71 -6.20 -0.32 4.33
N LEU A 72 -4.92 0.06 4.27
CA LEU A 72 -3.82 -0.78 4.68
C LEU A 72 -2.94 -0.08 5.72
N TYR A 73 -2.59 -0.81 6.78
CA TYR A 73 -1.40 -0.51 7.55
C TYR A 73 -0.22 -1.19 6.88
N THR A 74 0.85 -0.45 6.59
CA THR A 74 1.98 -0.97 5.82
C THR A 74 3.30 -0.45 6.37
N ARG A 75 4.26 -1.35 6.61
CA ARG A 75 5.64 -1.03 6.97
C ARG A 75 6.52 -1.06 5.74
N GLN A 76 7.25 0.03 5.53
CA GLN A 76 8.17 0.25 4.42
C GLN A 76 9.50 0.78 4.97
N GLY A 77 10.45 1.08 4.10
CA GLY A 77 11.73 1.66 4.47
C GLY A 77 12.90 1.02 3.74
N SER A 78 14.09 1.11 4.34
CA SER A 78 15.33 0.58 3.78
C SER A 78 16.32 0.24 4.88
N GLU A 79 17.23 -0.71 4.59
CA GLU A 79 18.42 -0.98 5.41
C GLU A 79 19.60 -0.27 4.78
N ILE A 80 20.40 0.44 5.58
CA ILE A 80 21.59 1.16 5.11
C ILE A 80 22.83 0.47 5.68
N GLY A 81 23.54 -0.25 4.81
CA GLY A 81 24.64 -1.12 5.20
C GLY A 81 24.21 -2.14 6.25
N ASN A 82 25.08 -2.41 7.24
CA ASN A 82 24.77 -3.23 8.42
C ASN A 82 24.60 -2.36 9.68
N ALA A 83 24.43 -1.04 9.52
CA ALA A 83 24.51 -0.10 10.64
C ALA A 83 23.13 0.34 11.14
N PHE A 84 22.16 0.57 10.25
CA PHE A 84 20.84 1.07 10.67
C PHE A 84 19.74 0.72 9.68
N LYS A 85 18.52 0.67 10.21
CA LYS A 85 17.28 0.42 9.46
C LYS A 85 16.36 1.62 9.60
N ILE A 86 15.91 2.15 8.48
CA ILE A 86 14.85 3.16 8.44
C ILE A 86 13.54 2.42 8.30
N LYS A 87 12.64 2.56 9.28
CA LYS A 87 11.30 1.98 9.26
C LYS A 87 10.26 3.09 9.20
N LEU A 88 9.40 3.03 8.21
CA LEU A 88 8.33 3.98 7.97
C LEU A 88 7.00 3.21 7.96
N ASP A 89 6.15 3.47 8.93
CA ASP A 89 4.83 2.87 9.02
C ASP A 89 3.78 3.84 8.48
N TYR A 90 2.99 3.38 7.53
CA TYR A 90 1.97 4.19 6.86
C TYR A 90 0.57 3.60 7.01
N LEU A 91 -0.42 4.49 7.05
CA LEU A 91 -1.79 4.18 6.72
C LEU A 91 -1.99 4.52 5.23
N ALA A 92 -2.11 3.50 4.39
CA ALA A 92 -2.20 3.65 2.94
C ALA A 92 -3.62 3.41 2.43
N ILE A 93 -4.03 4.21 1.46
CA ILE A 93 -5.33 4.15 0.79
C ILE A 93 -5.09 3.99 -0.72
N PRO A 94 -4.87 2.76 -1.22
CA PRO A 94 -4.86 2.47 -2.63
C PRO A 94 -6.28 2.48 -3.21
N ILE A 95 -6.42 2.92 -4.47
CA ILE A 95 -7.63 2.77 -5.27
C ILE A 95 -7.23 2.05 -6.56
N MET A 96 -7.52 0.74 -6.62
CA MET A 96 -7.07 -0.12 -7.71
C MET A 96 -8.13 -0.31 -8.76
N ALA A 97 -7.80 -0.09 -10.01
CA ALA A 97 -8.53 -0.58 -11.17
C ALA A 97 -8.04 -2.02 -11.46
N LYS A 98 -8.96 -2.96 -11.54
CA LYS A 98 -8.67 -4.37 -11.82
C LYS A 98 -9.32 -4.76 -13.14
N TYR A 99 -8.52 -5.29 -14.04
CA TYR A 99 -8.99 -5.84 -15.31
C TYR A 99 -8.77 -7.35 -15.33
N TYR A 100 -9.86 -8.11 -15.41
CA TYR A 100 -9.85 -9.55 -15.44
C TYR A 100 -9.55 -10.06 -16.85
N VAL A 101 -8.29 -10.47 -17.07
CA VAL A 101 -7.85 -11.10 -18.35
C VAL A 101 -8.36 -12.52 -18.47
N MET A 102 -8.60 -13.18 -17.32
CA MET A 102 -9.27 -14.48 -17.17
C MET A 102 -10.18 -14.42 -15.94
N PRO A 103 -11.15 -15.33 -15.78
CA PRO A 103 -12.09 -15.28 -14.64
C PRO A 103 -11.46 -15.18 -13.25
N LYS A 104 -10.21 -15.64 -13.10
CA LYS A 104 -9.48 -15.69 -11.83
C LYS A 104 -8.25 -14.80 -11.79
N LEU A 105 -7.79 -14.30 -12.95
CA LEU A 105 -6.55 -13.54 -13.09
C LEU A 105 -6.87 -12.09 -13.45
N SER A 106 -6.46 -11.16 -12.62
CA SER A 106 -6.58 -9.73 -12.86
C SER A 106 -5.22 -9.06 -13.03
N LEU A 107 -5.17 -8.06 -13.89
CA LEU A 107 -4.12 -7.03 -13.89
C LEU A 107 -4.64 -5.84 -13.08
N GLU A 108 -3.75 -5.22 -12.33
CA GLU A 108 -4.11 -4.19 -11.37
C GLU A 108 -3.26 -2.94 -11.57
N LEU A 109 -3.91 -1.78 -11.55
CA LEU A 109 -3.25 -0.48 -11.65
C LEU A 109 -4.02 0.53 -10.80
N GLY A 110 -3.33 1.37 -10.05
CA GLY A 110 -4.02 2.42 -9.31
C GLY A 110 -3.14 3.31 -8.46
N PRO A 111 -3.59 4.54 -8.21
CA PRO A 111 -2.92 5.46 -7.31
C PRO A 111 -3.03 4.99 -5.86
N GLN A 112 -2.10 5.46 -5.05
CA GLN A 112 -2.08 5.28 -3.61
C GLN A 112 -1.72 6.59 -2.94
N VAL A 113 -2.42 6.93 -1.87
CA VAL A 113 -2.00 7.94 -0.91
C VAL A 113 -1.70 7.26 0.41
N SER A 114 -0.59 7.63 1.04
CA SER A 114 -0.15 7.07 2.30
C SER A 114 0.13 8.18 3.31
N PHE A 115 -0.29 7.97 4.55
CA PHE A 115 -0.07 8.90 5.66
C PHE A 115 0.89 8.26 6.65
N LEU A 116 1.99 8.93 6.93
CA LEU A 116 2.98 8.48 7.91
C LEU A 116 2.35 8.46 9.31
N VAL A 117 2.43 7.32 9.99
CA VAL A 117 1.91 7.14 11.34
C VAL A 117 3.01 6.88 12.36
N SER A 118 4.16 6.38 11.91
CA SER A 118 5.36 6.22 12.74
C SER A 118 6.58 6.13 11.85
N ASP A 119 7.67 6.72 12.30
CA ASP A 119 8.98 6.66 11.66
C ASP A 119 10.04 6.39 12.73
N LYS A 120 11.01 5.55 12.38
CA LYS A 120 12.09 5.16 13.29
C LYS A 120 13.36 4.84 12.53
N ILE A 121 14.49 5.28 13.10
CA ILE A 121 15.81 4.82 12.74
C ILE A 121 16.29 3.88 13.86
N GLU A 122 16.42 2.60 13.55
CA GLU A 122 16.97 1.60 14.46
C GLU A 122 18.47 1.41 14.19
N PHE A 123 19.28 1.50 15.23
CA PHE A 123 20.73 1.30 15.18
C PHE A 123 21.06 -0.13 15.64
N GLU A 124 21.65 -0.96 14.76
CA GLU A 124 22.04 -2.31 15.14
C GLU A 124 23.32 -2.29 16.00
N GLY A 125 23.21 -2.75 17.25
CA GLY A 125 24.35 -3.15 18.07
C GLY A 125 24.91 -2.14 19.06
N ALA A 126 24.39 -0.94 19.22
CA ALA A 126 25.06 0.09 20.00
C ALA A 126 24.34 0.59 21.27
N GLY A 127 23.16 0.08 21.62
CA GLY A 127 22.37 0.64 22.74
C GLY A 127 22.04 2.13 22.55
N ILE A 128 22.10 2.61 21.30
CA ILE A 128 21.73 3.97 20.92
C ILE A 128 20.19 4.01 20.83
N PRO A 129 19.52 4.99 21.46
CA PRO A 129 18.08 5.14 21.33
C PRO A 129 17.66 5.34 19.87
N ASP A 130 16.48 4.82 19.51
CA ASP A 130 15.84 5.09 18.22
C ASP A 130 15.71 6.59 18.00
N ALA A 131 15.95 7.06 16.77
CA ALA A 131 15.75 8.43 16.36
C ALA A 131 14.52 8.52 15.44
N GLU A 132 13.84 9.66 15.44
CA GLU A 132 12.81 9.97 14.44
C GLU A 132 13.46 10.48 13.16
N THR A 133 12.76 10.31 12.03
CA THR A 133 13.17 10.86 10.73
C THR A 133 12.38 12.13 10.43
N ASP A 134 12.90 13.00 9.58
CA ASP A 134 12.14 14.12 9.00
C ASP A 134 11.40 13.67 7.72
N ALA A 135 10.86 12.44 7.70
CA ALA A 135 10.16 11.93 6.54
C ALA A 135 8.84 12.68 6.31
N ALA A 136 8.49 12.89 5.04
CA ALA A 136 7.25 13.55 4.67
C ALA A 136 6.02 12.83 5.25
N SER A 137 5.10 13.57 5.85
CA SER A 137 3.90 13.04 6.48
C SER A 137 2.92 12.39 5.51
N THR A 138 3.08 12.65 4.20
CA THR A 138 2.22 12.12 3.14
C THR A 138 3.07 11.65 1.97
N ASP A 139 2.78 10.46 1.47
CA ASP A 139 3.45 9.86 0.32
C ASP A 139 2.42 9.46 -0.74
N PHE A 140 2.75 9.74 -2.02
CA PHE A 140 1.94 9.39 -3.18
C PHE A 140 2.68 8.36 -4.02
N GLY A 141 1.96 7.32 -4.43
CA GLY A 141 2.52 6.25 -5.24
C GLY A 141 1.55 5.77 -6.32
N LEU A 142 2.11 5.00 -7.24
CA LEU A 142 1.39 4.28 -8.27
C LEU A 142 1.65 2.79 -8.10
N ASN A 143 0.59 2.01 -8.01
CA ASN A 143 0.65 0.55 -7.93
C ASN A 143 0.42 -0.07 -9.30
N VAL A 144 1.22 -1.08 -9.63
CA VAL A 144 1.03 -1.98 -10.78
C VAL A 144 1.16 -3.40 -10.28
N GLY A 145 0.28 -4.30 -10.71
CA GLY A 145 0.36 -5.67 -10.23
C GLY A 145 -0.59 -6.63 -10.92
N ALA A 146 -0.66 -7.83 -10.34
CA ALA A 146 -1.58 -8.87 -10.76
C ALA A 146 -2.15 -9.59 -9.54
N GLY A 147 -3.38 -10.08 -9.67
CA GLY A 147 -4.07 -10.85 -8.65
C GLY A 147 -4.64 -12.14 -9.21
N TYR A 148 -4.62 -13.19 -8.40
CA TYR A 148 -5.26 -14.45 -8.71
C TYR A 148 -6.23 -14.84 -7.59
N LYS A 149 -7.52 -15.03 -7.94
CA LYS A 149 -8.58 -15.35 -6.99
C LYS A 149 -9.14 -16.76 -7.22
N LEU A 150 -9.21 -17.53 -6.15
CA LEU A 150 -9.82 -18.84 -6.12
C LEU A 150 -11.34 -18.73 -5.91
N ASP A 151 -12.08 -19.78 -6.29
CA ASP A 151 -13.54 -19.84 -6.08
C ASP A 151 -13.91 -19.89 -4.59
N SER A 152 -12.96 -20.27 -3.73
CA SER A 152 -13.13 -20.27 -2.25
C SER A 152 -13.13 -18.86 -1.64
N GLY A 153 -12.85 -17.80 -2.40
CA GLY A 153 -12.67 -16.43 -1.90
C GLY A 153 -11.24 -16.10 -1.50
N ILE A 154 -10.34 -17.07 -1.42
CA ILE A 154 -8.90 -16.83 -1.20
C ILE A 154 -8.32 -16.17 -2.45
N PHE A 155 -7.47 -15.16 -2.25
CA PHE A 155 -6.75 -14.53 -3.36
C PHE A 155 -5.28 -14.27 -3.00
N MET A 156 -4.46 -14.23 -4.02
CA MET A 156 -3.04 -13.85 -3.96
C MET A 156 -2.81 -12.65 -4.87
N GLN A 157 -1.94 -11.74 -4.46
CA GLN A 157 -1.56 -10.56 -5.26
C GLN A 157 -0.06 -10.34 -5.20
N ALA A 158 0.49 -9.93 -6.33
CA ALA A 158 1.84 -9.38 -6.43
C ALA A 158 1.73 -7.97 -7.02
N ARG A 159 2.25 -6.97 -6.31
CA ARG A 159 2.23 -5.55 -6.70
C ARG A 159 3.58 -4.91 -6.53
N TYR A 160 3.84 -3.95 -7.38
CA TYR A 160 4.93 -3.02 -7.22
C TYR A 160 4.36 -1.61 -7.04
N ASN A 161 4.75 -0.96 -5.95
CA ASN A 161 4.44 0.44 -5.68
C ASN A 161 5.64 1.31 -6.05
N PHE A 162 5.41 2.23 -6.98
CA PHE A 162 6.35 3.28 -7.37
C PHE A 162 6.02 4.53 -6.57
N GLY A 163 6.90 4.98 -5.67
CA GLY A 163 6.80 6.29 -5.04
C GLY A 163 6.94 7.39 -6.07
N ILE A 164 5.95 8.26 -6.14
CA ILE A 164 5.92 9.42 -7.04
C ILE A 164 6.42 10.65 -6.30
N SER A 165 5.92 10.84 -5.07
CA SER A 165 6.36 11.93 -4.21
C SER A 165 7.72 11.66 -3.59
N THR A 166 8.38 12.71 -3.20
CA THR A 166 9.63 12.67 -2.44
C THR A 166 9.31 12.57 -0.96
N ILE A 167 9.93 11.62 -0.26
CA ILE A 167 9.80 11.45 1.20
C ILE A 167 10.85 12.29 1.96
N SER A 168 11.90 12.76 1.27
CA SER A 168 12.90 13.70 1.78
C SER A 168 13.43 14.53 0.61
N GLU A 169 13.61 15.83 0.80
CA GLU A 169 13.97 16.76 -0.29
C GLU A 169 15.48 16.84 -0.57
N ASN A 170 16.33 16.39 0.36
CA ASN A 170 17.78 16.44 0.19
C ASN A 170 18.47 15.20 0.80
N PRO A 171 18.78 14.17 0.00
CA PRO A 171 18.49 13.99 -1.42
C PRO A 171 17.00 13.64 -1.71
N ASP A 172 16.60 13.72 -2.99
CA ASP A 172 15.27 13.33 -3.46
C ASP A 172 15.04 11.80 -3.26
N LEU A 173 14.49 11.42 -2.13
CA LEU A 173 14.23 10.02 -1.77
C LEU A 173 12.79 9.64 -2.06
N LYS A 174 12.59 8.44 -2.63
CA LYS A 174 11.27 7.90 -2.97
C LYS A 174 11.15 6.46 -2.50
N ASN A 175 9.94 6.09 -2.08
CA ASN A 175 9.62 4.71 -1.73
C ASN A 175 9.51 3.82 -2.98
N SER A 176 9.96 2.57 -2.84
CA SER A 176 9.85 1.54 -3.87
C SER A 176 9.55 0.22 -3.17
N VAL A 177 8.38 -0.38 -3.43
CA VAL A 177 7.92 -1.52 -2.64
C VAL A 177 7.35 -2.61 -3.52
N LEU A 178 7.94 -3.82 -3.45
CA LEU A 178 7.31 -5.03 -3.96
C LEU A 178 6.47 -5.65 -2.84
N GLN A 179 5.18 -5.83 -3.09
CA GLN A 179 4.23 -6.41 -2.15
C GLN A 179 3.75 -7.78 -2.62
N LEU A 180 3.82 -8.77 -1.73
CA LEU A 180 3.22 -10.10 -1.94
C LEU A 180 2.13 -10.29 -0.90
N SER A 181 0.90 -10.46 -1.34
CA SER A 181 -0.28 -10.50 -0.47
C SER A 181 -1.03 -11.80 -0.59
N LEU A 182 -1.61 -12.22 0.53
CA LEU A 182 -2.63 -13.25 0.64
C LEU A 182 -3.85 -12.64 1.31
N GLY A 183 -5.04 -12.94 0.82
CA GLY A 183 -6.27 -12.42 1.40
C GLY A 183 -7.46 -13.34 1.22
N TYR A 184 -8.56 -12.93 1.83
CA TYR A 184 -9.85 -13.59 1.73
C TYR A 184 -10.93 -12.55 1.47
N GLN A 185 -11.78 -12.85 0.50
CA GLN A 185 -12.92 -12.02 0.09
C GLN A 185 -14.20 -12.80 0.35
N PHE A 186 -15.15 -12.21 1.05
CA PHE A 186 -16.41 -12.80 1.49
C PHE A 186 -17.63 -12.08 0.90
#